data_f4c42f76c7a9c2d1175b8b01f46e25e7
#
_entry.id   f4c42f76c7a9c2d1175b8b01f46e25e7
#
_cell.length_a   1.000
_cell.length_b   1.000
_cell.length_c   1.000
_cell.angle_alpha   90.00
_cell.angle_beta   90.00
_cell.angle_gamma   90.00
#
_symmetry.space_group_name_H-M   'P 1'
#
loop_
_entity.id
_entity.type
_entity.pdbx_description
1 polymer ?
#
loop_
_entity_poly.entity_id
_entity_poly.type
_entity_poly.pdbx_seq_one_letter_code
_entity_poly.pdbx_strand_id
1 'polypeptide(L)'
;MPLRVLLVLVSILTICFTATAQTREANASSAKTGSTTNSPEKTPAKSARELEAERLLKERRANAQSLLINLAADARSFNDAITRGRTLARIASVLWNADRERARTMFRLAWDAAEVADKESFERSKSETRVEKSGPGLPYSVSPAVRDEVIRLAARR
;
A
#
# COMPACT_ATOMS: atom_id res chain seq x y z
N MET A 1 36.16 0.33 3.51
CA MET A 1 35.34 -0.79 4.02
C MET A 1 34.03 -0.96 3.21
N PRO A 2 34.06 -1.25 1.91
CA PRO A 2 32.78 -1.48 1.18
C PRO A 2 32.62 -2.91 0.64
N LEU A 3 33.58 -3.83 0.88
CA LEU A 3 33.52 -5.16 0.23
C LEU A 3 32.60 -6.18 0.95
N ARG A 4 32.26 -5.94 2.23
CA ARG A 4 31.41 -6.86 3.01
C ARG A 4 29.90 -6.66 2.79
N VAL A 5 29.47 -5.51 2.28
CA VAL A 5 28.05 -5.21 2.03
C VAL A 5 27.57 -5.83 0.71
N LEU A 6 28.48 -6.03 -0.25
CA LEU A 6 28.15 -6.62 -1.56
C LEU A 6 27.87 -8.12 -1.49
N LEU A 7 28.46 -8.84 -0.52
CA LEU A 7 28.34 -10.30 -0.40
C LEU A 7 27.02 -10.75 0.24
N VAL A 8 26.35 -9.87 0.99
CA VAL A 8 25.05 -10.18 1.61
C VAL A 8 23.89 -10.02 0.63
N LEU A 9 24.03 -9.16 -0.39
CA LEU A 9 23.00 -8.91 -1.39
C LEU A 9 22.86 -10.01 -2.45
N VAL A 10 23.90 -10.82 -2.67
CA VAL A 10 23.88 -11.91 -3.67
C VAL A 10 23.25 -13.19 -3.11
N SER A 11 23.20 -13.37 -1.78
CA SER A 11 22.64 -14.59 -1.17
C SER A 11 21.10 -14.60 -1.06
N ILE A 12 20.41 -13.52 -1.33
CA ILE A 12 18.92 -13.45 -1.20
C ILE A 12 18.20 -13.74 -2.52
N LEU A 13 18.93 -13.82 -3.65
CA LEU A 13 18.30 -13.94 -4.97
C LEU A 13 18.14 -15.38 -5.49
N THR A 14 18.45 -16.42 -4.70
CA THR A 14 18.47 -17.81 -5.21
C THR A 14 17.38 -18.72 -4.68
N ILE A 15 16.37 -18.22 -4.00
CA ILE A 15 15.26 -19.06 -3.50
C ILE A 15 13.95 -18.52 -4.05
N CYS A 16 13.49 -18.99 -5.18
CA CYS A 16 12.09 -19.16 -5.58
C CYS A 16 11.95 -19.43 -7.07
N PHE A 17 12.27 -20.66 -7.50
CA PHE A 17 11.67 -21.22 -8.71
C PHE A 17 11.54 -22.73 -8.56
N THR A 18 10.45 -23.15 -7.92
CA THR A 18 9.91 -24.49 -8.14
C THR A 18 8.42 -24.37 -8.39
N ALA A 19 8.08 -24.22 -9.67
CA ALA A 19 6.74 -24.40 -10.17
C ALA A 19 6.47 -25.90 -10.24
N THR A 20 5.60 -26.43 -9.39
CA THR A 20 5.01 -27.75 -9.57
C THR A 20 3.67 -27.62 -10.28
N ALA A 21 3.69 -28.01 -11.54
CA ALA A 21 2.50 -28.37 -12.29
C ALA A 21 1.88 -29.63 -11.68
N GLN A 22 0.60 -29.57 -11.29
CA GLN A 22 -0.17 -30.76 -10.95
C GLN A 22 -1.48 -30.80 -11.75
N THR A 23 -1.42 -31.63 -12.68
CA THR A 23 -2.33 -32.59 -13.33
C THR A 23 -3.81 -32.52 -12.95
N ARG A 24 -4.53 -32.31 -14.02
CA ARG A 24 -5.97 -32.39 -14.21
C ARG A 24 -6.35 -33.86 -14.26
N GLU A 25 -7.16 -34.34 -13.34
CA GLU A 25 -7.93 -35.57 -13.53
C GLU A 25 -9.41 -35.26 -13.55
N ALA A 26 -9.95 -35.60 -14.70
CA ALA A 26 -11.39 -35.66 -14.97
C ALA A 26 -11.97 -36.90 -14.29
N ASN A 27 -13.07 -36.75 -13.57
CA ASN A 27 -13.93 -37.90 -13.32
C ASN A 27 -15.39 -37.50 -13.59
N ALA A 28 -15.90 -38.15 -14.62
CA ALA A 28 -17.27 -38.09 -15.06
C ALA A 28 -18.08 -39.18 -14.36
N SER A 29 -19.39 -38.97 -14.35
CA SER A 29 -20.47 -39.95 -14.14
C SER A 29 -20.94 -40.11 -12.68
N SER A 30 -22.21 -39.84 -12.38
CA SER A 30 -23.36 -40.60 -12.74
C SER A 30 -24.64 -39.95 -12.18
N ALA A 31 -25.68 -39.96 -12.98
CA ALA A 31 -27.04 -39.59 -12.64
C ALA A 31 -27.69 -40.58 -11.67
N LYS A 32 -28.55 -40.11 -10.76
CA LYS A 32 -29.82 -40.72 -10.44
C LYS A 32 -30.69 -39.86 -9.52
N THR A 33 -31.76 -39.35 -10.05
CA THR A 33 -33.18 -39.40 -9.66
C THR A 33 -33.57 -39.39 -8.18
N GLY A 34 -34.29 -38.31 -7.81
CA GLY A 34 -35.53 -38.40 -7.00
C GLY A 34 -35.42 -38.38 -5.51
N SER A 35 -35.80 -37.28 -4.89
CA SER A 35 -36.92 -37.29 -3.94
C SER A 35 -37.15 -35.89 -3.37
N THR A 36 -38.34 -35.41 -3.55
CA THR A 36 -38.89 -34.23 -2.91
C THR A 36 -39.04 -34.47 -1.42
N THR A 37 -38.31 -33.74 -0.58
CA THR A 37 -38.66 -33.59 0.81
C THR A 37 -38.30 -32.15 1.24
N ASN A 38 -39.33 -31.38 1.58
CA ASN A 38 -39.25 -30.07 2.19
C ASN A 38 -38.44 -30.17 3.49
N SER A 39 -37.20 -29.70 3.45
CA SER A 39 -36.36 -29.54 4.63
C SER A 39 -36.05 -28.06 4.82
N PRO A 40 -36.07 -27.53 6.06
CA PRO A 40 -35.82 -26.11 6.31
C PRO A 40 -34.48 -25.72 5.71
N GLU A 41 -34.45 -24.57 5.08
CA GLU A 41 -33.32 -23.96 4.39
C GLU A 41 -32.07 -23.95 5.29
N LYS A 42 -31.32 -25.05 5.19
CA LYS A 42 -30.01 -25.14 5.80
C LYS A 42 -29.09 -24.30 4.94
N THR A 43 -28.70 -23.12 5.44
CA THR A 43 -27.59 -22.33 4.87
C THR A 43 -26.49 -23.30 4.43
N PRO A 44 -26.13 -23.33 3.14
CA PRO A 44 -25.18 -24.33 2.64
C PRO A 44 -23.89 -24.21 3.42
N ALA A 45 -23.51 -25.27 4.12
CA ALA A 45 -22.23 -25.31 4.80
C ALA A 45 -21.13 -25.09 3.75
N LYS A 46 -20.29 -24.06 3.94
CA LYS A 46 -19.17 -23.76 3.04
C LYS A 46 -18.31 -25.00 2.88
N SER A 47 -17.91 -25.28 1.67
CA SER A 47 -17.02 -26.40 1.39
C SER A 47 -15.66 -26.22 2.08
N ALA A 48 -14.98 -27.31 2.42
CA ALA A 48 -13.65 -27.24 3.03
C ALA A 48 -12.66 -26.39 2.23
N ARG A 49 -12.77 -26.40 0.89
CA ARG A 49 -11.99 -25.55 -0.02
C ARG A 49 -12.27 -24.06 0.15
N GLU A 50 -13.53 -23.69 0.32
CA GLU A 50 -13.92 -22.27 0.54
C GLU A 50 -13.42 -21.76 1.89
N LEU A 51 -13.48 -22.58 2.93
CA LEU A 51 -12.94 -22.24 4.25
C LEU A 51 -11.42 -22.05 4.21
N GLU A 52 -10.72 -22.91 3.50
CA GLU A 52 -9.27 -22.78 3.32
C GLU A 52 -8.90 -21.54 2.50
N ALA A 53 -9.62 -21.24 1.42
CA ALA A 53 -9.42 -20.05 0.63
C ALA A 53 -9.68 -18.76 1.44
N GLU A 54 -10.73 -18.73 2.25
CA GLU A 54 -11.02 -17.61 3.16
C GLU A 54 -9.89 -17.41 4.19
N ARG A 55 -9.37 -18.50 4.76
CA ARG A 55 -8.26 -18.46 5.71
C ARG A 55 -7.01 -17.85 5.06
N LEU A 56 -6.63 -18.33 3.87
CA LEU A 56 -5.49 -17.82 3.12
C LEU A 56 -5.64 -16.33 2.77
N LEU A 57 -6.84 -15.92 2.37
CA LEU A 57 -7.13 -14.50 2.09
C LEU A 57 -7.00 -13.64 3.34
N LYS A 58 -7.48 -14.13 4.49
CA LYS A 58 -7.35 -13.44 5.78
C LYS A 58 -5.89 -13.29 6.20
N GLU A 59 -5.10 -14.34 6.07
CA GLU A 59 -3.67 -14.32 6.36
C GLU A 59 -2.92 -13.34 5.44
N ARG A 60 -3.19 -13.35 4.14
CA ARG A 60 -2.59 -12.40 3.19
C ARG A 60 -2.93 -10.95 3.52
N ARG A 61 -4.19 -10.69 3.90
CA ARG A 61 -4.61 -9.32 4.33
C ARG A 61 -3.89 -8.90 5.60
N ALA A 62 -3.78 -9.76 6.59
CA ALA A 62 -3.06 -9.47 7.83
C ALA A 62 -1.57 -9.19 7.59
N ASN A 63 -0.92 -9.98 6.74
CA ASN A 63 0.46 -9.76 6.34
C ASN A 63 0.64 -8.44 5.59
N ALA A 64 -0.23 -8.12 4.64
CA ALA A 64 -0.20 -6.86 3.92
C ALA A 64 -0.38 -5.64 4.86
N GLN A 65 -1.30 -5.73 5.84
CA GLN A 65 -1.48 -4.69 6.86
C GLN A 65 -0.22 -4.50 7.70
N SER A 66 0.41 -5.59 8.14
CA SER A 66 1.66 -5.54 8.91
C SER A 66 2.78 -4.86 8.12
N LEU A 67 2.94 -5.21 6.84
CA LEU A 67 3.93 -4.58 5.96
C LEU A 67 3.66 -3.08 5.78
N LEU A 68 2.41 -2.67 5.62
CA LEU A 68 2.05 -1.24 5.50
C LEU A 68 2.35 -0.47 6.80
N ILE A 69 2.13 -1.08 7.97
CA ILE A 69 2.43 -0.47 9.26
C ILE A 69 3.95 -0.30 9.44
N ASN A 70 4.73 -1.31 9.08
CA ASN A 70 6.19 -1.24 9.13
C ASN A 70 6.71 -0.16 8.15
N LEU A 71 6.22 -0.14 6.92
CA LEU A 71 6.56 0.89 5.95
C LEU A 71 6.19 2.31 6.44
N ALA A 72 5.08 2.47 7.16
CA ALA A 72 4.72 3.75 7.75
C ALA A 72 5.68 4.15 8.88
N ALA A 73 6.17 3.20 9.66
CA ALA A 73 7.21 3.45 10.66
C ALA A 73 8.51 3.92 10.01
N ASP A 74 8.94 3.24 8.95
CA ASP A 74 10.13 3.61 8.18
C ASP A 74 9.98 4.99 7.52
N ALA A 75 8.79 5.27 6.96
CA ALA A 75 8.50 6.55 6.31
C ALA A 75 8.63 7.75 7.25
N ARG A 76 8.41 7.57 8.56
CA ARG A 76 8.60 8.64 9.57
C ARG A 76 10.05 9.08 9.68
N SER A 77 10.99 8.19 9.40
CA SER A 77 12.44 8.47 9.46
C SER A 77 12.99 9.15 8.19
N PHE A 78 12.17 9.30 7.15
CA PHE A 78 12.61 9.95 5.92
C PHE A 78 12.97 11.42 6.17
N ASN A 79 14.17 11.82 5.77
CA ASN A 79 14.64 13.20 5.91
C ASN A 79 13.85 14.17 5.02
N ASP A 80 13.49 13.74 3.81
CA ASP A 80 12.70 14.54 2.89
C ASP A 80 11.22 14.58 3.30
N ALA A 81 10.74 15.77 3.67
CA ALA A 81 9.38 15.99 4.13
C ALA A 81 8.33 15.71 3.03
N ILE A 82 8.67 15.96 1.76
CA ILE A 82 7.79 15.69 0.62
C ILE A 82 7.54 14.18 0.51
N THR A 83 8.61 13.40 0.47
CA THR A 83 8.54 11.93 0.36
C THR A 83 7.86 11.34 1.58
N ARG A 84 8.16 11.83 2.78
CA ARG A 84 7.52 11.41 4.03
C ARG A 84 6.00 11.64 3.98
N GLY A 85 5.56 12.85 3.65
CA GLY A 85 4.15 13.20 3.59
C GLY A 85 3.37 12.38 2.56
N ARG A 86 3.90 12.26 1.33
CA ARG A 86 3.29 11.47 0.25
C ARG A 86 3.20 9.98 0.59
N THR A 87 4.25 9.41 1.15
CA THR A 87 4.29 7.99 1.51
C THR A 87 3.27 7.69 2.59
N LEU A 88 3.23 8.48 3.67
CA LEU A 88 2.27 8.30 4.76
C LEU A 88 0.81 8.46 4.28
N ALA A 89 0.52 9.44 3.40
CA ALA A 89 -0.82 9.63 2.86
C ALA A 89 -1.28 8.46 1.99
N ARG A 90 -0.40 7.89 1.17
CA ARG A 90 -0.70 6.71 0.36
C ARG A 90 -0.95 5.48 1.20
N ILE A 91 -0.12 5.24 2.22
CA ILE A 91 -0.31 4.14 3.17
C ILE A 91 -1.65 4.30 3.90
N ALA A 92 -1.95 5.50 4.41
CA ALA A 92 -3.21 5.81 5.07
C ALA A 92 -4.41 5.52 4.15
N SER A 93 -4.31 5.93 2.88
CA SER A 93 -5.35 5.67 1.89
C SER A 93 -5.61 4.17 1.67
N VAL A 94 -4.59 3.34 1.57
CA VAL A 94 -4.75 1.88 1.42
C VAL A 94 -5.28 1.24 2.69
N LEU A 95 -4.79 1.69 3.85
CA LEU A 95 -5.16 1.12 5.15
C LEU A 95 -6.58 1.48 5.59
N TRP A 96 -7.21 2.50 5.01
CA TRP A 96 -8.49 3.06 5.42
C TRP A 96 -9.61 2.03 5.59
N ASN A 97 -9.70 1.09 4.65
CA ASN A 97 -10.75 0.06 4.67
C ASN A 97 -10.46 -1.07 5.66
N ALA A 98 -9.20 -1.21 6.09
CA ALA A 98 -8.74 -2.29 6.94
C ALA A 98 -8.61 -1.85 8.41
N ASP A 99 -8.08 -0.64 8.64
CA ASP A 99 -7.89 -0.05 9.97
C ASP A 99 -8.03 1.48 9.89
N ARG A 100 -9.25 1.93 10.08
CA ARG A 100 -9.63 3.34 9.94
C ARG A 100 -8.95 4.25 10.97
N GLU A 101 -8.75 3.79 12.19
CA GLU A 101 -8.13 4.59 13.23
C GLU A 101 -6.65 4.83 12.97
N ARG A 102 -5.93 3.78 12.56
CA ARG A 102 -4.52 3.93 12.16
C ARG A 102 -4.39 4.78 10.90
N ALA A 103 -5.27 4.60 9.92
CA ALA A 103 -5.28 5.42 8.72
C ALA A 103 -5.47 6.92 9.04
N ARG A 104 -6.38 7.28 9.94
CA ARG A 104 -6.56 8.66 10.41
C ARG A 104 -5.28 9.22 11.06
N THR A 105 -4.64 8.43 11.91
CA THR A 105 -3.38 8.83 12.53
C THR A 105 -2.29 9.07 11.49
N MET A 106 -2.20 8.21 10.48
CA MET A 106 -1.23 8.37 9.38
C MET A 106 -1.55 9.58 8.50
N PHE A 107 -2.83 9.88 8.25
CA PHE A 107 -3.19 11.11 7.53
C PHE A 107 -2.80 12.37 8.30
N ARG A 108 -2.91 12.40 9.63
CA ARG A 108 -2.44 13.52 10.45
C ARG A 108 -0.92 13.69 10.32
N LEU A 109 -0.16 12.59 10.47
CA LEU A 109 1.30 12.62 10.29
C LEU A 109 1.71 13.02 8.87
N ALA A 110 0.94 12.60 7.86
CA ALA A 110 1.16 13.01 6.47
C ALA A 110 0.91 14.51 6.30
N TRP A 111 -0.11 15.04 6.96
CA TRP A 111 -0.43 16.47 6.95
C TRP A 111 0.68 17.29 7.59
N ASP A 112 1.17 16.91 8.78
CA ASP A 112 2.25 17.59 9.46
C ASP A 112 3.54 17.61 8.60
N ALA A 113 3.85 16.49 7.95
CA ALA A 113 4.97 16.42 7.01
C ALA A 113 4.76 17.30 5.77
N ALA A 114 3.54 17.35 5.25
CA ALA A 114 3.20 18.17 4.09
C ALA A 114 3.29 19.66 4.39
N GLU A 115 2.92 20.08 5.60
CA GLU A 115 3.06 21.48 6.05
C GLU A 115 4.53 21.90 6.09
N VAL A 116 5.42 21.05 6.60
CA VAL A 116 6.86 21.28 6.58
C VAL A 116 7.38 21.35 5.15
N ALA A 117 6.99 20.42 4.29
CA ALA A 117 7.41 20.37 2.89
C ALA A 117 7.01 21.63 2.10
N ASP A 118 5.77 22.08 2.27
CA ASP A 118 5.27 23.28 1.58
C ASP A 118 5.97 24.55 2.08
N LYS A 119 6.28 24.64 3.39
CA LYS A 119 7.06 25.74 3.95
C LYS A 119 8.49 25.75 3.40
N GLU A 120 9.16 24.61 3.38
CA GLU A 120 10.51 24.49 2.82
C GLU A 120 10.55 24.83 1.32
N SER A 121 9.54 24.39 0.56
CA SER A 121 9.44 24.71 -0.88
C SER A 121 9.22 26.20 -1.11
N PHE A 122 8.39 26.84 -0.29
CA PHE A 122 8.15 28.28 -0.36
C PHE A 122 9.42 29.09 -0.04
N GLU A 123 10.15 28.74 1.02
CA GLU A 123 11.41 29.41 1.37
C GLU A 123 12.48 29.23 0.29
N ARG A 124 12.54 28.05 -0.33
CA ARG A 124 13.45 27.78 -1.44
C ARG A 124 13.11 28.66 -2.66
N SER A 125 11.84 28.71 -3.06
CA SER A 125 11.40 29.53 -4.18
C SER A 125 11.67 31.02 -3.97
N LYS A 126 11.50 31.51 -2.73
CA LYS A 126 11.80 32.87 -2.35
C LYS A 126 13.31 33.20 -2.45
N SER A 127 14.17 32.25 -2.09
CA SER A 127 15.62 32.41 -2.22
C SER A 127 16.08 32.43 -3.68
N GLU A 128 15.50 31.56 -4.52
CA GLU A 128 15.79 31.44 -5.94
C GLU A 128 15.35 32.71 -6.69
N THR A 129 14.14 33.23 -6.42
CA THR A 129 13.63 34.47 -7.03
C THR A 129 14.51 35.70 -6.73
N ARG A 130 15.27 35.66 -5.63
CA ARG A 130 16.19 36.74 -5.25
C ARG A 130 17.48 36.72 -6.10
N VAL A 131 17.85 35.57 -6.66
CA VAL A 131 19.07 35.41 -7.47
C VAL A 131 18.80 35.65 -8.96
N GLU A 132 17.58 35.37 -9.45
CA GLU A 132 17.24 35.43 -10.89
C GLU A 132 16.60 36.74 -11.36
N LYS A 133 17.08 37.90 -10.94
CA LYS A 133 16.66 39.19 -11.55
C LYS A 133 17.21 39.45 -12.96
N SER A 134 17.70 38.45 -13.67
CA SER A 134 18.39 38.62 -14.96
C SER A 134 18.05 37.54 -16.00
N GLY A 135 16.78 37.39 -16.36
CA GLY A 135 16.44 36.59 -17.54
C GLY A 135 14.93 36.40 -17.74
N PRO A 136 14.43 36.27 -19.00
CA PRO A 136 13.04 35.92 -19.26
C PRO A 136 12.81 34.46 -18.82
N GLY A 137 12.35 34.29 -17.57
CA GLY A 137 12.12 32.96 -16.97
C GLY A 137 10.97 32.25 -17.66
N LEU A 138 11.18 30.97 -17.99
CA LEU A 138 10.11 30.04 -18.36
C LEU A 138 9.12 29.89 -17.19
N PRO A 139 7.82 29.75 -17.49
CA PRO A 139 6.81 29.61 -16.43
C PRO A 139 7.15 28.39 -15.54
N TYR A 140 7.39 28.64 -14.24
CA TYR A 140 7.58 27.61 -13.25
C TYR A 140 6.40 26.64 -13.27
N SER A 141 6.66 25.38 -13.49
CA SER A 141 5.68 24.35 -13.18
C SER A 141 5.58 24.25 -11.66
N VAL A 142 4.61 24.94 -11.09
CA VAL A 142 4.30 24.81 -9.67
C VAL A 142 3.88 23.37 -9.42
N SER A 143 4.78 22.57 -8.86
CA SER A 143 4.40 21.25 -8.39
C SER A 143 3.25 21.41 -7.39
N PRO A 144 2.16 20.61 -7.51
CA PRO A 144 1.04 20.73 -6.59
C PRO A 144 1.54 20.58 -5.15
N ALA A 145 1.06 21.48 -4.28
CA ALA A 145 1.41 21.47 -2.87
C ALA A 145 1.17 20.08 -2.28
N VAL A 146 2.07 19.60 -1.44
CA VAL A 146 1.96 18.25 -0.85
C VAL A 146 0.67 18.13 -0.03
N ARG A 147 0.23 19.23 0.62
CA ARG A 147 -1.05 19.29 1.33
C ARG A 147 -2.25 18.99 0.43
N ASP A 148 -2.27 19.50 -0.80
CA ASP A 148 -3.36 19.24 -1.74
C ASP A 148 -3.44 17.77 -2.13
N GLU A 149 -2.31 17.08 -2.23
CA GLU A 149 -2.28 15.64 -2.47
C GLU A 149 -2.84 14.87 -1.27
N VAL A 150 -2.46 15.24 -0.05
CA VAL A 150 -2.96 14.64 1.19
C VAL A 150 -4.47 14.82 1.31
N ILE A 151 -4.99 16.04 1.11
CA ILE A 151 -6.43 16.34 1.13
C ILE A 151 -7.16 15.49 0.09
N ARG A 152 -6.66 15.43 -1.12
CA ARG A 152 -7.27 14.68 -2.21
C ARG A 152 -7.36 13.18 -1.93
N LEU A 153 -6.32 12.62 -1.31
CA LEU A 153 -6.32 11.21 -0.87
C LEU A 153 -7.27 10.96 0.30
N ALA A 154 -7.37 11.89 1.25
CA ALA A 154 -8.28 11.79 2.38
C ALA A 154 -9.74 11.95 1.96
N ALA A 155 -10.05 12.90 1.05
CA ALA A 155 -11.41 13.18 0.58
C ALA A 155 -12.05 12.05 -0.23
N ARG A 156 -11.25 11.15 -0.78
CA ARG A 156 -11.73 9.97 -1.53
C ARG A 156 -12.16 8.80 -0.63
N ARG A 157 -12.13 8.94 0.70
CA ARG A 157 -12.37 7.87 1.68
C ARG A 157 -13.55 8.16 2.59
#